data_0f9bad0eb93995033e64e04b3867f6ef
#
_entry.id   0f9bad0eb93995033e64e04b3867f6ef
#
_cell.length_a   1.000
_cell.length_b   1.000
_cell.length_c   1.000
_cell.angle_alpha   90.00
_cell.angle_beta   90.00
_cell.angle_gamma   90.00
#
_symmetry.space_group_name_H-M   'P 1'
#
loop_
_entity.id
_entity.type
_entity.pdbx_description
1 polymer ?
#
loop_
_entity_poly.entity_id
_entity_poly.type
_entity_poly.pdbx_seq_one_letter_code
_entity_poly.pdbx_strand_id
1 'polypeptide(L)'
;MDTAQFQAMIWHKAEQLYRPMPWRSQPTLYYVLVSELMLQQTQVARVLPKFAEFTAQFPTIEALAAAQLPVVLQAWQGLGYNRRAKYLHSVAQAIAAGAPTTTQADLMALPGIGVNTAGAIMNYVYQVPTAFVETNIRTVYFNHFFAGQERVADGDVLALVEQTMDKEQPRQWFWALMDYGAELKAAGKGQLGTSRHYTRQSRFAGSLRQMRGEIVRRMVQGQSLSSITQELHGDPRFGAALSGLRKDGLV
;
A
#
# COMPACT_ATOMS: atom_id res chain seq x y z
N MET A 1 13.19 -24.74 11.30
CA MET A 1 14.27 -23.85 10.80
C MET A 1 14.58 -22.87 11.92
N ASP A 2 15.83 -22.73 12.31
CA ASP A 2 16.25 -21.72 13.28
C ASP A 2 16.44 -20.33 12.63
N THR A 3 16.62 -19.30 13.46
CA THR A 3 16.74 -17.90 13.00
C THR A 3 17.93 -17.71 12.06
N ALA A 4 19.10 -18.27 12.37
CA ALA A 4 20.32 -18.09 11.56
C ALA A 4 20.17 -18.73 10.17
N GLN A 5 19.62 -19.93 10.10
CA GLN A 5 19.32 -20.61 8.84
C GLN A 5 18.31 -19.83 8.00
N PHE A 6 17.27 -19.27 8.64
CA PHE A 6 16.27 -18.47 7.95
C PHE A 6 16.88 -17.17 7.41
N GLN A 7 17.68 -16.47 8.20
CA GLN A 7 18.35 -15.25 7.76
C GLN A 7 19.32 -15.53 6.59
N ALA A 8 20.14 -16.57 6.69
CA ALA A 8 21.07 -16.95 5.61
C ALA A 8 20.30 -17.25 4.30
N MET A 9 19.17 -17.95 4.39
CA MET A 9 18.33 -18.23 3.24
C MET A 9 17.73 -16.95 2.63
N ILE A 10 17.21 -16.04 3.45
CA ILE A 10 16.63 -14.78 2.96
C ILE A 10 17.68 -13.91 2.29
N TRP A 11 18.89 -13.81 2.86
CA TRP A 11 19.99 -13.05 2.25
C TRP A 11 20.45 -13.66 0.92
N HIS A 12 20.55 -14.97 0.84
CA HIS A 12 20.82 -15.65 -0.44
C HIS A 12 19.73 -15.36 -1.50
N LYS A 13 18.44 -15.31 -1.10
CA LYS A 13 17.36 -14.91 -1.99
C LYS A 13 17.44 -13.44 -2.39
N ALA A 14 17.87 -12.55 -1.50
CA ALA A 14 18.04 -11.13 -1.80
C ALA A 14 19.01 -10.88 -2.95
N GLU A 15 20.12 -11.62 -3.01
CA GLU A 15 21.12 -11.53 -4.09
C GLU A 15 20.51 -11.87 -5.47
N GLN A 16 19.57 -12.82 -5.50
CA GLN A 16 18.99 -13.36 -6.73
C GLN A 16 17.74 -12.61 -7.22
N LEU A 17 16.95 -12.06 -6.28
CA LEU A 17 15.59 -11.62 -6.54
C LEU A 17 15.40 -10.10 -6.44
N TYR A 18 16.45 -9.33 -6.16
CA TYR A 18 16.33 -7.88 -5.98
C TYR A 18 15.66 -7.21 -7.18
N ARG A 19 14.59 -6.48 -6.93
CA ARG A 19 13.86 -5.71 -7.94
C ARG A 19 14.18 -4.22 -7.79
N PRO A 20 14.89 -3.60 -8.76
CA PRO A 20 15.10 -2.16 -8.74
C PRO A 20 13.78 -1.43 -8.94
N MET A 21 13.50 -0.47 -8.05
CA MET A 21 12.29 0.37 -8.11
C MET A 21 12.66 1.80 -7.73
N PRO A 22 12.02 2.84 -8.31
CA PRO A 22 12.38 4.24 -8.05
C PRO A 22 12.42 4.59 -6.56
N TRP A 23 11.45 4.14 -5.79
CA TRP A 23 11.36 4.35 -4.34
C TRP A 23 12.35 3.53 -3.51
N ARG A 24 13.07 2.57 -4.12
CA ARG A 24 14.19 1.86 -3.49
C ARG A 24 15.52 2.53 -3.79
N SER A 25 15.67 3.11 -4.99
CA SER A 25 16.86 3.85 -5.38
C SER A 25 16.99 5.17 -4.60
N GLN A 26 15.84 5.78 -4.26
CA GLN A 26 15.78 7.00 -3.46
C GLN A 26 14.71 6.84 -2.36
N PRO A 27 15.03 6.15 -1.25
CA PRO A 27 14.06 5.86 -0.19
C PRO A 27 13.82 7.06 0.74
N THR A 28 13.41 8.20 0.16
CA THR A 28 12.97 9.38 0.91
C THR A 28 11.60 9.12 1.53
N LEU A 29 11.24 9.86 2.59
CA LEU A 29 9.91 9.77 3.21
C LEU A 29 8.82 9.96 2.16
N TYR A 30 8.96 10.95 1.28
CA TYR A 30 7.98 11.24 0.23
C TYR A 30 7.80 10.07 -0.75
N TYR A 31 8.90 9.54 -1.29
CA TYR A 31 8.83 8.45 -2.27
C TYR A 31 8.28 7.16 -1.66
N VAL A 32 8.65 6.88 -0.41
CA VAL A 32 8.12 5.71 0.31
C VAL A 32 6.64 5.88 0.61
N LEU A 33 6.18 7.04 1.09
CA LEU A 33 4.75 7.32 1.31
C LEU A 33 3.93 7.14 0.03
N VAL A 34 4.38 7.73 -1.10
CA VAL A 34 3.68 7.61 -2.38
C VAL A 34 3.60 6.15 -2.81
N SER A 35 4.73 5.42 -2.79
CA SER A 35 4.76 4.03 -3.23
C SER A 35 3.95 3.11 -2.32
N GLU A 36 4.05 3.24 -1.00
CA GLU A 36 3.30 2.41 -0.04
C GLU A 36 1.80 2.57 -0.23
N LEU A 37 1.30 3.80 -0.38
CA LEU A 37 -0.12 4.03 -0.61
C LEU A 37 -0.57 3.60 -2.02
N MET A 38 0.28 3.73 -3.04
CA MET A 38 -0.04 3.23 -4.39
C MET A 38 -0.08 1.71 -4.45
N LEU A 39 0.81 1.02 -3.74
CA LEU A 39 0.93 -0.43 -3.74
C LEU A 39 -0.17 -1.16 -2.96
N GLN A 40 -0.90 -0.47 -2.06
CA GLN A 40 -2.04 -1.10 -1.39
C GLN A 40 -3.04 -1.66 -2.41
N GLN A 41 -3.17 -2.99 -2.47
CA GLN A 41 -4.06 -3.71 -3.40
C GLN A 41 -3.85 -3.38 -4.89
N THR A 42 -2.66 -2.92 -5.28
CA THR A 42 -2.30 -2.60 -6.66
C THR A 42 -0.98 -3.27 -7.02
N GLN A 43 -0.92 -3.87 -8.20
CA GLN A 43 0.28 -4.56 -8.67
C GLN A 43 1.39 -3.56 -9.03
N VAL A 44 2.65 -3.93 -8.77
CA VAL A 44 3.84 -3.12 -9.05
C VAL A 44 3.89 -2.64 -10.50
N ALA A 45 3.59 -3.51 -11.46
CA ALA A 45 3.61 -3.15 -12.89
C ALA A 45 2.67 -1.98 -13.25
N ARG A 46 1.56 -1.82 -12.50
CA ARG A 46 0.64 -0.70 -12.66
C ARG A 46 1.11 0.54 -11.90
N VAL A 47 1.79 0.35 -10.78
CA VAL A 47 2.28 1.45 -9.93
C VAL A 47 3.48 2.15 -10.57
N LEU A 48 4.42 1.42 -11.16
CA LEU A 48 5.65 2.00 -11.72
C LEU A 48 5.43 3.20 -12.64
N PRO A 49 4.62 3.11 -13.72
CA PRO A 49 4.38 4.27 -14.59
C PRO A 49 3.64 5.39 -13.85
N LYS A 50 2.68 5.04 -12.98
CA LYS A 50 1.92 6.03 -12.22
C LYS A 50 2.74 6.75 -11.17
N PHE A 51 3.68 6.08 -10.55
CA PHE A 51 4.62 6.69 -9.62
C PHE A 51 5.48 7.75 -10.33
N ALA A 52 6.01 7.42 -11.52
CA ALA A 52 6.80 8.36 -12.29
C ALA A 52 5.99 9.60 -12.72
N GLU A 53 4.77 9.40 -13.26
CA GLU A 53 3.88 10.49 -13.63
C GLU A 53 3.51 11.36 -12.42
N PHE A 54 3.16 10.74 -11.29
CA PHE A 54 2.73 11.43 -10.08
C PHE A 54 3.86 12.25 -9.44
N THR A 55 5.06 11.67 -9.33
CA THR A 55 6.22 12.37 -8.75
C THR A 55 6.81 13.42 -9.69
N ALA A 56 6.61 13.32 -10.99
CA ALA A 56 6.91 14.40 -11.94
C ALA A 56 5.94 15.58 -11.78
N GLN A 57 4.65 15.31 -11.56
CA GLN A 57 3.63 16.35 -11.34
C GLN A 57 3.73 17.00 -9.95
N PHE A 58 4.03 16.21 -8.92
CA PHE A 58 4.21 16.65 -7.55
C PHE A 58 5.61 16.23 -7.07
N PRO A 59 6.66 17.01 -7.38
CA PRO A 59 8.05 16.58 -7.13
C PRO A 59 8.44 16.58 -5.65
N THR A 60 7.69 17.26 -4.79
CA THR A 60 7.94 17.32 -3.35
C THR A 60 6.64 17.14 -2.56
N ILE A 61 6.79 16.89 -1.26
CA ILE A 61 5.65 16.74 -0.36
C ILE A 61 4.88 18.08 -0.23
N GLU A 62 5.57 19.20 -0.30
CA GLU A 62 4.99 20.54 -0.26
C GLU A 62 4.20 20.83 -1.54
N ALA A 63 4.72 20.45 -2.70
CA ALA A 63 4.01 20.56 -3.97
C ALA A 63 2.71 19.74 -3.96
N LEU A 64 2.75 18.53 -3.40
CA LEU A 64 1.56 17.71 -3.22
C LEU A 64 0.59 18.35 -2.20
N ALA A 65 1.07 18.86 -1.08
CA ALA A 65 0.27 19.48 -0.04
C ALA A 65 -0.48 20.74 -0.55
N ALA A 66 0.17 21.52 -1.39
CA ALA A 66 -0.39 22.74 -1.98
C ALA A 66 -1.39 22.48 -3.12
N ALA A 67 -1.41 21.27 -3.68
CA ALA A 67 -2.30 20.94 -4.79
C ALA A 67 -3.75 20.88 -4.34
N GLN A 68 -4.69 21.14 -5.27
CA GLN A 68 -6.10 20.90 -5.02
C GLN A 68 -6.42 19.40 -5.10
N LEU A 69 -7.28 18.88 -4.22
CA LEU A 69 -7.65 17.47 -4.18
C LEU A 69 -8.13 16.92 -5.54
N PRO A 70 -8.96 17.62 -6.33
CA PRO A 70 -9.35 17.15 -7.66
C PRO A 70 -8.17 16.87 -8.60
N VAL A 71 -7.11 17.70 -8.55
CA VAL A 71 -5.89 17.53 -9.34
C VAL A 71 -5.12 16.28 -8.89
N VAL A 72 -5.03 16.05 -7.58
CA VAL A 72 -4.43 14.83 -7.02
C VAL A 72 -5.23 13.58 -7.43
N LEU A 73 -6.55 13.64 -7.37
CA LEU A 73 -7.42 12.55 -7.79
C LEU A 73 -7.31 12.27 -9.30
N GLN A 74 -7.10 13.30 -10.12
CA GLN A 74 -6.85 13.15 -11.56
C GLN A 74 -5.53 12.41 -11.81
N ALA A 75 -4.45 12.80 -11.15
CA ALA A 75 -3.15 12.12 -11.24
C ALA A 75 -3.22 10.66 -10.77
N TRP A 76 -4.12 10.35 -9.82
CA TRP A 76 -4.32 9.01 -9.27
C TRP A 76 -5.14 8.08 -10.16
N GLN A 77 -5.76 8.58 -11.24
CA GLN A 77 -6.61 7.79 -12.12
C GLN A 77 -5.91 6.52 -12.63
N GLY A 78 -6.64 5.40 -12.64
CA GLY A 78 -6.12 4.09 -13.04
C GLY A 78 -5.63 3.22 -11.88
N LEU A 79 -5.32 3.77 -10.70
CA LEU A 79 -4.93 2.98 -9.52
C LEU A 79 -6.14 2.45 -8.72
N GLY A 80 -7.29 3.12 -8.79
CA GLY A 80 -8.46 2.79 -7.99
C GLY A 80 -8.29 3.13 -6.50
N TYR A 81 -9.31 2.78 -5.68
CA TYR A 81 -9.28 3.06 -4.23
C TYR A 81 -8.92 4.52 -3.92
N ASN A 82 -9.63 5.46 -4.53
CA ASN A 82 -9.32 6.90 -4.54
C ASN A 82 -9.20 7.54 -3.15
N ARG A 83 -9.74 6.89 -2.09
CA ARG A 83 -9.52 7.30 -0.71
C ARG A 83 -8.03 7.31 -0.32
N ARG A 84 -7.20 6.47 -0.92
CA ARG A 84 -5.75 6.47 -0.70
C ARG A 84 -5.07 7.75 -1.21
N ALA A 85 -5.54 8.26 -2.36
CA ALA A 85 -5.06 9.56 -2.87
C ALA A 85 -5.40 10.70 -1.92
N LYS A 86 -6.65 10.71 -1.38
CA LYS A 86 -7.04 11.68 -0.36
C LYS A 86 -6.17 11.56 0.89
N TYR A 87 -5.92 10.33 1.36
CA TYR A 87 -5.06 10.13 2.52
C TYR A 87 -3.63 10.61 2.26
N LEU A 88 -3.05 10.27 1.11
CA LEU A 88 -1.72 10.75 0.74
C LEU A 88 -1.66 12.29 0.71
N HIS A 89 -2.67 12.94 0.13
CA HIS A 89 -2.79 14.40 0.11
C HIS A 89 -2.90 14.98 1.54
N SER A 90 -3.75 14.39 2.39
CA SER A 90 -3.90 14.84 3.78
C SER A 90 -2.62 14.62 4.61
N VAL A 91 -1.90 13.52 4.37
CA VAL A 91 -0.58 13.26 4.98
C VAL A 91 0.42 14.34 4.55
N ALA A 92 0.46 14.66 3.25
CA ALA A 92 1.35 15.70 2.75
C ALA A 92 1.04 17.06 3.40
N GLN A 93 -0.23 17.41 3.52
CA GLN A 93 -0.66 18.64 4.21
C GLN A 93 -0.25 18.67 5.69
N ALA A 94 -0.46 17.55 6.40
CA ALA A 94 -0.08 17.45 7.81
C ALA A 94 1.45 17.61 7.99
N ILE A 95 2.24 16.94 7.15
CA ILE A 95 3.72 17.03 7.21
C ILE A 95 4.19 18.44 6.84
N ALA A 96 3.63 19.07 5.80
CA ALA A 96 3.94 20.44 5.43
C ALA A 96 3.56 21.45 6.54
N ALA A 97 2.57 21.13 7.37
CA ALA A 97 2.20 21.90 8.56
C ALA A 97 3.05 21.58 9.80
N GLY A 98 4.09 20.75 9.68
CA GLY A 98 5.03 20.43 10.76
C GLY A 98 4.67 19.21 11.60
N ALA A 99 3.79 18.32 11.14
CA ALA A 99 3.51 17.07 11.86
C ALA A 99 4.78 16.22 11.97
N PRO A 100 5.07 15.65 13.15
CA PRO A 100 6.23 14.80 13.35
C PRO A 100 6.08 13.48 12.58
N THR A 101 7.20 12.91 12.14
CA THR A 101 7.22 11.67 11.33
C THR A 101 8.32 10.70 11.73
N THR A 102 9.05 10.98 12.82
CA THR A 102 10.28 10.25 13.17
C THR A 102 10.06 8.97 13.97
N THR A 103 8.88 8.78 14.53
CA THR A 103 8.52 7.56 15.26
C THR A 103 7.36 6.84 14.60
N GLN A 104 7.21 5.54 14.88
CA GLN A 104 6.05 4.78 14.40
C GLN A 104 4.73 5.38 14.90
N ALA A 105 4.70 5.89 16.14
CA ALA A 105 3.51 6.54 16.72
C ALA A 105 3.14 7.83 15.96
N ASP A 106 4.13 8.68 15.63
CA ASP A 106 3.91 9.90 14.83
C ASP A 106 3.30 9.55 13.47
N LEU A 107 3.88 8.56 12.79
CA LEU A 107 3.39 8.11 11.49
C LEU A 107 1.96 7.58 11.58
N MET A 108 1.64 6.79 12.61
CA MET A 108 0.29 6.23 12.82
C MET A 108 -0.76 7.30 13.17
N ALA A 109 -0.34 8.47 13.66
CA ALA A 109 -1.23 9.60 13.89
C ALA A 109 -1.66 10.30 12.59
N LEU A 110 -0.95 10.05 11.47
CA LEU A 110 -1.27 10.64 10.18
C LEU A 110 -2.48 9.93 9.52
N PRO A 111 -3.30 10.68 8.76
CA PRO A 111 -4.52 10.13 8.14
C PRO A 111 -4.24 8.94 7.21
N GLY A 112 -4.84 7.79 7.48
CA GLY A 112 -4.74 6.60 6.62
C GLY A 112 -3.42 5.83 6.70
N ILE A 113 -2.53 6.19 7.61
CA ILE A 113 -1.31 5.44 7.90
C ILE A 113 -1.61 4.43 9.02
N GLY A 114 -1.63 3.16 8.65
CA GLY A 114 -1.78 2.06 9.60
C GLY A 114 -0.42 1.50 10.06
N VAL A 115 -0.46 0.57 11.01
CA VAL A 115 0.73 -0.06 11.61
C VAL A 115 1.70 -0.63 10.56
N ASN A 116 1.20 -1.25 9.50
CA ASN A 116 2.05 -1.83 8.45
C ASN A 116 2.74 -0.76 7.59
N THR A 117 2.01 0.29 7.19
CA THR A 117 2.61 1.40 6.43
C THR A 117 3.63 2.16 7.30
N ALA A 118 3.32 2.41 8.57
CA ALA A 118 4.25 3.01 9.51
C ALA A 118 5.50 2.14 9.69
N GLY A 119 5.34 0.82 9.89
CA GLY A 119 6.45 -0.12 9.99
C GLY A 119 7.32 -0.15 8.72
N ALA A 120 6.71 -0.14 7.54
CA ALA A 120 7.45 -0.04 6.27
C ALA A 120 8.28 1.24 6.19
N ILE A 121 7.71 2.40 6.56
CA ILE A 121 8.42 3.69 6.58
C ILE A 121 9.58 3.66 7.59
N MET A 122 9.37 3.13 8.80
CA MET A 122 10.43 3.02 9.81
C MET A 122 11.63 2.23 9.28
N ASN A 123 11.38 1.10 8.60
CA ASN A 123 12.44 0.29 8.02
C ASN A 123 13.07 0.95 6.78
N TYR A 124 12.25 1.43 5.84
CA TYR A 124 12.75 1.87 4.53
C TYR A 124 13.38 3.26 4.55
N VAL A 125 12.85 4.17 5.36
CA VAL A 125 13.34 5.55 5.45
C VAL A 125 14.36 5.69 6.56
N TYR A 126 13.93 5.36 7.78
CA TYR A 126 14.71 5.65 9.00
C TYR A 126 15.67 4.53 9.40
N GLN A 127 15.56 3.34 8.78
CA GLN A 127 16.34 2.16 9.11
C GLN A 127 16.23 1.77 10.60
N VAL A 128 15.04 2.02 11.18
CA VAL A 128 14.70 1.58 12.53
C VAL A 128 13.97 0.24 12.41
N PRO A 129 14.53 -0.85 12.96
CA PRO A 129 13.97 -2.18 12.84
C PRO A 129 12.60 -2.24 13.52
N THR A 130 11.56 -2.40 12.70
CA THR A 130 10.15 -2.40 13.13
C THR A 130 9.44 -3.55 12.45
N ALA A 131 8.96 -4.51 13.23
CA ALA A 131 8.23 -5.66 12.69
C ALA A 131 6.87 -5.23 12.13
N PHE A 132 6.53 -5.70 10.96
CA PHE A 132 5.21 -5.55 10.35
C PHE A 132 4.89 -6.74 9.44
N VAL A 133 3.60 -6.94 9.13
CA VAL A 133 3.15 -8.08 8.34
C VAL A 133 2.26 -7.61 7.20
N GLU A 134 2.74 -7.79 5.98
CA GLU A 134 1.94 -7.63 4.77
C GLU A 134 1.90 -8.93 3.95
N THR A 135 1.23 -8.95 2.82
CA THR A 135 0.93 -10.17 2.08
C THR A 135 2.17 -10.97 1.62
N ASN A 136 3.28 -10.29 1.21
CA ASN A 136 4.49 -11.00 0.76
C ASN A 136 5.25 -11.55 1.96
N ILE A 137 5.40 -10.78 3.03
CA ILE A 137 6.00 -11.22 4.28
C ILE A 137 5.23 -12.44 4.81
N ARG A 138 3.91 -12.33 4.91
CA ARG A 138 3.03 -13.45 5.32
C ARG A 138 3.25 -14.70 4.47
N THR A 139 3.37 -14.54 3.15
CA THR A 139 3.63 -15.65 2.23
C THR A 139 4.95 -16.37 2.55
N VAL A 140 6.02 -15.63 2.82
CA VAL A 140 7.31 -16.21 3.20
C VAL A 140 7.19 -17.01 4.50
N TYR A 141 6.62 -16.40 5.54
CA TYR A 141 6.50 -17.05 6.85
C TYR A 141 5.56 -18.27 6.79
N PHE A 142 4.48 -18.23 6.03
CA PHE A 142 3.60 -19.39 5.85
C PHE A 142 4.32 -20.58 5.22
N ASN A 143 5.18 -20.32 4.23
CA ASN A 143 5.94 -21.41 3.59
C ASN A 143 6.99 -22.05 4.49
N HIS A 144 7.58 -21.29 5.42
CA HIS A 144 8.73 -21.73 6.19
C HIS A 144 8.43 -22.14 7.63
N PHE A 145 7.39 -21.56 8.24
CA PHE A 145 7.09 -21.80 9.66
C PHE A 145 5.68 -22.34 9.92
N PHE A 146 4.76 -22.18 8.99
CA PHE A 146 3.35 -22.55 9.16
C PHE A 146 2.87 -23.56 8.10
N ALA A 147 3.77 -24.32 7.52
CA ALA A 147 3.41 -25.33 6.51
C ALA A 147 2.40 -26.34 7.09
N GLY A 148 1.27 -26.53 6.39
CA GLY A 148 0.21 -27.42 6.81
C GLY A 148 -0.71 -26.90 7.93
N GLN A 149 -0.50 -25.67 8.41
CA GLN A 149 -1.38 -25.04 9.37
C GLN A 149 -2.49 -24.24 8.66
N GLU A 150 -3.63 -24.11 9.33
CA GLU A 150 -4.77 -23.33 8.85
C GLU A 150 -5.09 -22.21 9.86
N ARG A 151 -5.69 -21.11 9.35
CA ARG A 151 -6.20 -20.00 10.16
C ARG A 151 -5.13 -19.32 11.04
N VAL A 152 -3.90 -19.22 10.56
CA VAL A 152 -2.82 -18.53 11.25
C VAL A 152 -3.17 -17.05 11.42
N ALA A 153 -3.02 -16.53 12.63
CA ALA A 153 -3.26 -15.12 12.93
C ALA A 153 -2.06 -14.25 12.59
N ASP A 154 -2.30 -12.99 12.22
CA ASP A 154 -1.21 -12.05 11.93
C ASP A 154 -0.31 -11.80 13.15
N GLY A 155 -0.82 -11.93 14.38
CA GLY A 155 -0.02 -11.83 15.60
C GLY A 155 1.04 -12.91 15.72
N ASP A 156 0.73 -14.15 15.31
CA ASP A 156 1.69 -15.27 15.34
C ASP A 156 2.81 -15.04 14.31
N VAL A 157 2.45 -14.53 13.13
CA VAL A 157 3.44 -14.15 12.11
C VAL A 157 4.31 -12.99 12.59
N LEU A 158 3.70 -11.96 13.18
CA LEU A 158 4.41 -10.77 13.67
C LEU A 158 5.46 -11.13 14.73
N ALA A 159 5.12 -12.01 15.68
CA ALA A 159 6.05 -12.49 16.69
C ALA A 159 7.29 -13.18 16.07
N LEU A 160 7.07 -13.99 15.03
CA LEU A 160 8.18 -14.61 14.30
C LEU A 160 8.98 -13.60 13.48
N VAL A 161 8.33 -12.61 12.87
CA VAL A 161 9.04 -11.52 12.16
C VAL A 161 9.97 -10.79 13.13
N GLU A 162 9.46 -10.43 14.31
CA GLU A 162 10.25 -9.74 15.34
C GLU A 162 11.44 -10.56 15.84
N GLN A 163 11.26 -11.87 15.99
CA GLN A 163 12.30 -12.80 16.41
C GLN A 163 13.38 -13.01 15.34
N THR A 164 13.00 -13.03 14.06
CA THR A 164 13.87 -13.49 12.98
C THR A 164 14.39 -12.37 12.09
N MET A 165 13.84 -11.12 12.19
CA MET A 165 14.30 -10.03 11.35
C MET A 165 15.76 -9.66 11.62
N ASP A 166 16.48 -9.30 10.55
CA ASP A 166 17.78 -8.67 10.67
C ASP A 166 17.61 -7.21 11.12
N LYS A 167 18.11 -6.92 12.34
CA LYS A 167 17.98 -5.59 12.96
C LYS A 167 19.07 -4.62 12.54
N GLU A 168 20.15 -5.10 11.94
CA GLU A 168 21.26 -4.26 11.48
C GLU A 168 21.02 -3.70 10.09
N GLN A 169 20.32 -4.47 9.24
CA GLN A 169 20.00 -4.09 7.87
C GLN A 169 18.48 -4.15 7.57
N PRO A 170 17.61 -3.45 8.35
CA PRO A 170 16.18 -3.65 8.29
C PRO A 170 15.58 -3.29 6.92
N ARG A 171 16.10 -2.27 6.25
CA ARG A 171 15.64 -1.86 4.91
C ARG A 171 15.82 -2.98 3.89
N GLN A 172 17.03 -3.50 3.79
CA GLN A 172 17.37 -4.55 2.83
C GLN A 172 16.69 -5.86 3.18
N TRP A 173 16.59 -6.17 4.47
CA TRP A 173 15.87 -7.33 4.97
C TRP A 173 14.42 -7.38 4.54
N PHE A 174 13.68 -6.30 4.78
CA PHE A 174 12.27 -6.25 4.40
C PHE A 174 12.08 -6.19 2.89
N TRP A 175 12.99 -5.55 2.11
CA TRP A 175 12.95 -5.66 0.65
C TRP A 175 13.17 -7.10 0.17
N ALA A 176 14.09 -7.84 0.78
CA ALA A 176 14.32 -9.25 0.47
C ALA A 176 13.07 -10.10 0.72
N LEU A 177 12.40 -9.92 1.86
CA LEU A 177 11.13 -10.59 2.17
C LEU A 177 10.04 -10.24 1.15
N MET A 178 9.94 -8.98 0.73
CA MET A 178 8.98 -8.53 -0.28
C MET A 178 9.23 -9.16 -1.64
N ASP A 179 10.48 -9.31 -2.04
CA ASP A 179 10.86 -9.89 -3.33
C ASP A 179 10.68 -11.40 -3.33
N TYR A 180 11.14 -12.08 -2.30
CA TYR A 180 10.97 -13.52 -2.15
C TYR A 180 9.49 -13.93 -2.02
N GLY A 181 8.68 -13.18 -1.25
CA GLY A 181 7.25 -13.42 -1.17
C GLY A 181 6.51 -13.22 -2.49
N ALA A 182 6.96 -12.27 -3.31
CA ALA A 182 6.42 -12.09 -4.65
C ALA A 182 6.79 -13.25 -5.59
N GLU A 183 8.02 -13.76 -5.51
CA GLU A 183 8.49 -14.95 -6.25
C GLU A 183 7.69 -16.19 -5.84
N LEU A 184 7.50 -16.45 -4.55
CA LEU A 184 6.70 -17.57 -4.07
C LEU A 184 5.26 -17.51 -4.59
N LYS A 185 4.65 -16.33 -4.63
CA LYS A 185 3.30 -16.16 -5.20
C LYS A 185 3.27 -16.42 -6.70
N ALA A 186 4.26 -15.95 -7.44
CA ALA A 186 4.37 -16.21 -8.87
C ALA A 186 4.54 -17.70 -9.18
N ALA A 187 5.25 -18.42 -8.29
CA ALA A 187 5.42 -19.88 -8.36
C ALA A 187 4.19 -20.70 -7.86
N GLY A 188 3.06 -20.04 -7.58
CA GLY A 188 1.85 -20.70 -7.08
C GLY A 188 1.90 -21.10 -5.60
N LYS A 189 2.92 -20.68 -4.85
CA LYS A 189 3.14 -20.99 -3.43
C LYS A 189 2.63 -19.88 -2.49
N GLY A 190 1.61 -19.14 -2.89
CA GLY A 190 1.11 -17.97 -2.15
C GLY A 190 0.49 -18.29 -0.79
N GLN A 191 -0.07 -19.47 -0.60
CA GLN A 191 -0.69 -20.00 0.64
C GLN A 191 -1.62 -19.00 1.37
N LEU A 192 -2.29 -18.11 0.62
CA LEU A 192 -3.13 -17.06 1.21
C LEU A 192 -4.31 -17.62 2.02
N GLY A 193 -4.78 -18.83 1.68
CA GLY A 193 -5.84 -19.54 2.42
C GLY A 193 -5.45 -19.92 3.86
N THR A 194 -4.15 -19.97 4.17
CA THR A 194 -3.63 -20.21 5.52
C THR A 194 -3.94 -19.05 6.47
N SER A 195 -4.11 -17.83 5.95
CA SER A 195 -4.40 -16.65 6.77
C SER A 195 -5.82 -16.67 7.30
N ARG A 196 -5.98 -16.43 8.62
CA ARG A 196 -7.28 -16.20 9.26
C ARG A 196 -8.01 -14.99 8.70
N HIS A 197 -7.28 -14.00 8.17
CA HIS A 197 -7.80 -12.71 7.72
C HIS A 197 -7.94 -12.61 6.19
N TYR A 198 -7.66 -13.69 5.46
CA TYR A 198 -7.78 -13.66 4.00
C TYR A 198 -9.22 -13.54 3.56
N THR A 199 -9.50 -12.49 2.82
CA THR A 199 -10.79 -12.29 2.14
C THR A 199 -10.55 -12.14 0.65
N ARG A 200 -11.16 -13.02 -0.14
CA ARG A 200 -11.08 -12.94 -1.60
C ARG A 200 -11.80 -11.69 -2.08
N GLN A 201 -11.10 -10.84 -2.81
CA GLN A 201 -11.69 -9.66 -3.41
C GLN A 201 -12.70 -10.03 -4.51
N SER A 202 -13.87 -9.38 -4.51
CA SER A 202 -14.86 -9.55 -5.59
C SER A 202 -14.32 -9.11 -6.95
N ARG A 203 -14.92 -9.60 -8.04
CA ARG A 203 -14.57 -9.13 -9.40
C ARG A 203 -14.78 -7.62 -9.51
N PHE A 204 -13.93 -6.95 -10.31
CA PHE A 204 -14.03 -5.49 -10.51
C PHE A 204 -15.26 -5.11 -11.34
N ALA A 205 -15.48 -5.81 -12.45
CA ALA A 205 -16.64 -5.58 -13.30
C ALA A 205 -17.95 -5.82 -12.53
N GLY A 206 -18.87 -4.88 -12.60
CA GLY A 206 -20.14 -4.92 -11.87
C GLY A 206 -20.06 -4.57 -10.37
N SER A 207 -18.89 -4.25 -9.83
CA SER A 207 -18.73 -3.95 -8.39
C SER A 207 -19.03 -2.50 -8.04
N LEU A 208 -19.31 -2.25 -6.74
CA LEU A 208 -19.38 -0.88 -6.20
C LEU A 208 -18.09 -0.09 -6.43
N ARG A 209 -16.92 -0.77 -6.44
CA ARG A 209 -15.62 -0.13 -6.73
C ARG A 209 -15.56 0.45 -8.14
N GLN A 210 -16.13 -0.25 -9.11
CA GLN A 210 -16.22 0.23 -10.48
C GLN A 210 -17.08 1.50 -10.56
N MET A 211 -18.27 1.46 -9.95
CA MET A 211 -19.19 2.62 -9.93
C MET A 211 -18.55 3.83 -9.21
N ARG A 212 -17.91 3.61 -8.06
CA ARG A 212 -17.17 4.68 -7.34
C ARG A 212 -16.06 5.28 -8.20
N GLY A 213 -15.32 4.45 -8.91
CA GLY A 213 -14.27 4.89 -9.83
C GLY A 213 -14.83 5.72 -10.98
N GLU A 214 -15.97 5.32 -11.54
CA GLU A 214 -16.66 6.03 -12.62
C GLU A 214 -17.15 7.40 -12.18
N ILE A 215 -17.81 7.53 -11.03
CA ILE A 215 -18.25 8.81 -10.49
C ILE A 215 -17.06 9.77 -10.32
N VAL A 216 -15.99 9.32 -9.64
CA VAL A 216 -14.80 10.16 -9.43
C VAL A 216 -14.15 10.54 -10.77
N ARG A 217 -14.04 9.62 -11.73
CA ARG A 217 -13.47 9.89 -13.06
C ARG A 217 -14.23 11.02 -13.76
N ARG A 218 -15.56 10.97 -13.78
CA ARG A 218 -16.39 12.00 -14.41
C ARG A 218 -16.26 13.35 -13.71
N MET A 219 -16.22 13.36 -12.39
CA MET A 219 -16.03 14.60 -11.62
C MET A 219 -14.69 15.27 -11.91
N VAL A 220 -13.60 14.52 -11.95
CA VAL A 220 -12.28 15.10 -12.27
C VAL A 220 -12.17 15.52 -13.75
N GLN A 221 -13.05 15.04 -14.62
CA GLN A 221 -13.22 15.50 -16.00
C GLN A 221 -14.11 16.75 -16.12
N GLY A 222 -14.56 17.31 -14.99
CA GLY A 222 -15.35 18.54 -14.93
C GLY A 222 -16.86 18.33 -15.01
N GLN A 223 -17.38 17.09 -15.03
CA GLN A 223 -18.80 16.83 -15.02
C GLN A 223 -19.39 17.14 -13.63
N SER A 224 -20.50 17.86 -13.56
CA SER A 224 -21.17 18.18 -12.30
C SER A 224 -21.80 16.94 -11.67
N LEU A 225 -21.86 16.90 -10.34
CA LEU A 225 -22.50 15.78 -9.62
C LEU A 225 -23.98 15.63 -9.99
N SER A 226 -24.67 16.73 -10.28
CA SER A 226 -26.07 16.72 -10.75
C SER A 226 -26.22 16.00 -12.09
N SER A 227 -25.35 16.31 -13.06
CA SER A 227 -25.35 15.63 -14.38
C SER A 227 -25.01 14.14 -14.24
N ILE A 228 -23.99 13.80 -13.45
CA ILE A 228 -23.63 12.40 -13.16
C ILE A 228 -24.81 11.65 -12.54
N THR A 229 -25.54 12.31 -11.62
CA THR A 229 -26.71 11.71 -10.98
C THR A 229 -27.82 11.44 -11.99
N GLN A 230 -28.12 12.39 -12.88
CA GLN A 230 -29.13 12.19 -13.91
C GLN A 230 -28.81 11.01 -14.84
N GLU A 231 -27.55 10.84 -15.19
CA GLU A 231 -27.13 9.78 -16.11
C GLU A 231 -27.01 8.39 -15.45
N LEU A 232 -26.63 8.33 -14.17
CA LEU A 232 -26.30 7.08 -13.49
C LEU A 232 -27.32 6.64 -12.43
N HIS A 233 -28.35 7.46 -12.10
CA HIS A 233 -29.31 7.13 -11.04
C HIS A 233 -30.07 5.81 -11.27
N GLY A 234 -30.23 5.38 -12.52
CA GLY A 234 -30.85 4.10 -12.88
C GLY A 234 -30.00 2.86 -12.59
N ASP A 235 -28.69 3.02 -12.32
CA ASP A 235 -27.85 1.90 -11.91
C ASP A 235 -28.04 1.60 -10.41
N PRO A 236 -28.43 0.36 -10.03
CA PRO A 236 -28.71 0.01 -8.63
C PRO A 236 -27.51 0.20 -7.69
N ARG A 237 -26.29 0.30 -8.22
CA ARG A 237 -25.07 0.55 -7.44
C ARG A 237 -24.83 2.02 -7.13
N PHE A 238 -25.49 2.94 -7.90
CA PHE A 238 -25.15 4.37 -7.84
C PHE A 238 -25.36 4.97 -6.46
N GLY A 239 -26.52 4.76 -5.85
CA GLY A 239 -26.83 5.31 -4.52
C GLY A 239 -25.83 4.89 -3.44
N ALA A 240 -25.51 3.60 -3.38
CA ALA A 240 -24.51 3.06 -2.43
C ALA A 240 -23.09 3.57 -2.72
N ALA A 241 -22.73 3.68 -4.00
CA ALA A 241 -21.42 4.21 -4.42
C ALA A 241 -21.27 5.69 -4.04
N LEU A 242 -22.27 6.50 -4.31
CA LEU A 242 -22.28 7.94 -3.99
C LEU A 242 -22.25 8.18 -2.48
N SER A 243 -23.06 7.45 -1.72
CA SER A 243 -23.04 7.51 -0.25
C SER A 243 -21.66 7.18 0.30
N GLY A 244 -21.01 6.13 -0.21
CA GLY A 244 -19.66 5.77 0.18
C GLY A 244 -18.61 6.84 -0.19
N LEU A 245 -18.75 7.51 -1.34
CA LEU A 245 -17.85 8.60 -1.73
C LEU A 245 -18.02 9.84 -0.84
N ARG A 246 -19.26 10.19 -0.47
CA ARG A 246 -19.54 11.27 0.49
C ARG A 246 -18.95 10.97 1.85
N LYS A 247 -19.13 9.75 2.37
CA LYS A 247 -18.51 9.32 3.63
C LYS A 247 -16.98 9.43 3.61
N ASP A 248 -16.37 9.14 2.46
CA ASP A 248 -14.92 9.28 2.28
C ASP A 248 -14.50 10.73 2.00
N GLY A 249 -15.45 11.67 1.81
CA GLY A 249 -15.20 13.07 1.48
C GLY A 249 -14.50 13.25 0.13
N LEU A 250 -14.92 12.47 -0.85
CA LEU A 250 -14.43 12.51 -2.23
C LEU A 250 -15.40 13.21 -3.18
N VAL A 251 -16.60 13.49 -2.68
CA VAL A 251 -17.69 14.22 -3.38
C VAL A 251 -18.53 14.97 -2.35
#